data_08a0f927bf7164afa29650a4ea56816e
#
_entry.id   08a0f927bf7164afa29650a4ea56816e
#
_cell.length_a   1.000
_cell.length_b   1.000
_cell.length_c   1.000
_cell.angle_alpha   90.00
_cell.angle_beta   90.00
_cell.angle_gamma   90.00
#
_symmetry.space_group_name_H-M   'P 1'
#
loop_
_entity.id
_entity.type
_entity.pdbx_description
1 polymer ?
#
loop_
_entity_poly.entity_id
_entity_poly.type
_entity_poly.pdbx_seq_one_letter_code
_entity_poly.pdbx_strand_id
1 'polypeptide(L)'
;MPVSGWRVALEDFVSEVRGVYGPRLRGVVLYGSRARGEAGEASDIDTLVILDRCSHFWDDFNLLSPIASRVSLEHDVVISAIPIDISDYEESRNPLVVNARREGVAVA
;
A
#
# COMPACT_ATOMS: atom_id res chain seq x y z
N MET A 1 19.08 -18.72 0.50
CA MET A 1 17.91 -18.28 1.28
C MET A 1 16.87 -17.65 0.37
N PRO A 2 15.68 -18.20 0.35
CA PRO A 2 14.64 -17.54 -0.46
C PRO A 2 14.28 -16.19 0.16
N VAL A 3 14.09 -15.20 -0.71
CA VAL A 3 13.54 -13.92 -0.30
C VAL A 3 12.12 -14.16 0.18
N SER A 4 11.69 -13.45 1.22
CA SER A 4 10.32 -13.53 1.70
C SER A 4 9.35 -13.20 0.57
N GLY A 5 8.40 -14.09 0.30
CA GLY A 5 7.45 -13.94 -0.80
C GLY A 5 6.62 -12.67 -0.70
N TRP A 6 6.31 -12.23 0.52
CA TRP A 6 5.53 -11.03 0.71
C TRP A 6 6.33 -9.76 0.35
N ARG A 7 7.64 -9.74 0.53
CA ARG A 7 8.48 -8.61 0.14
C ARG A 7 8.58 -8.49 -1.38
N VAL A 8 8.74 -9.62 -2.06
CA VAL A 8 8.74 -9.66 -3.52
C VAL A 8 7.39 -9.20 -4.07
N ALA A 9 6.30 -9.66 -3.47
CA ALA A 9 4.96 -9.23 -3.84
C ALA A 9 4.79 -7.72 -3.67
N LEU A 10 5.27 -7.17 -2.56
CA LEU A 10 5.18 -5.73 -2.29
C LEU A 10 5.98 -4.92 -3.32
N GLU A 11 7.18 -5.36 -3.68
CA GLU A 11 7.99 -4.70 -4.71
C GLU A 11 7.31 -4.73 -6.08
N ASP A 12 6.71 -5.85 -6.44
CA ASP A 12 5.96 -6.00 -7.68
C ASP A 12 4.74 -5.05 -7.70
N PHE A 13 4.02 -5.02 -6.59
CA PHE A 13 2.88 -4.12 -6.44
C PHE A 13 3.29 -2.65 -6.60
N VAL A 14 4.35 -2.22 -5.93
CA VAL A 14 4.85 -0.85 -6.02
C VAL A 14 5.26 -0.51 -7.45
N SER A 15 5.94 -1.42 -8.14
CA SER A 15 6.35 -1.23 -9.52
C SER A 15 5.14 -1.00 -10.44
N GLU A 16 4.11 -1.82 -10.28
CA GLU A 16 2.87 -1.70 -11.07
C GLU A 16 2.16 -0.37 -10.80
N VAL A 17 2.07 0.01 -9.54
CA VAL A 17 1.43 1.26 -9.13
C VAL A 17 2.17 2.48 -9.71
N ARG A 18 3.50 2.45 -9.70
CA ARG A 18 4.31 3.49 -10.34
C ARG A 18 4.03 3.60 -11.83
N GLY A 19 3.88 2.48 -12.50
CA GLY A 19 3.58 2.46 -13.92
C GLY A 19 2.22 3.07 -14.24
N VAL A 20 1.22 2.83 -13.40
CA VAL A 20 -0.15 3.34 -13.60
C VAL A 20 -0.24 4.83 -13.26
N TYR A 21 0.34 5.26 -12.15
CA TYR A 21 0.14 6.62 -11.66
C TYR A 21 1.21 7.62 -12.08
N GLY A 22 2.42 7.16 -12.35
CA GLY A 22 3.51 8.07 -12.69
C GLY A 22 3.70 9.17 -11.64
N PRO A 23 3.73 10.47 -12.07
CA PRO A 23 3.97 11.58 -11.14
C PRO A 23 2.90 11.77 -10.07
N ARG A 24 1.70 11.23 -10.25
CA ARG A 24 0.65 11.29 -9.23
C ARG A 24 0.97 10.45 -8.00
N LEU A 25 1.84 9.46 -8.12
CA LEU A 25 2.25 8.66 -6.98
C LEU A 25 3.21 9.45 -6.12
N ARG A 26 2.80 9.76 -4.88
CA ARG A 26 3.60 10.49 -3.92
C ARG A 26 4.29 9.57 -2.94
N GLY A 27 3.76 8.38 -2.74
CA GLY A 27 4.38 7.40 -1.88
C GLY A 27 3.49 6.18 -1.65
N VAL A 28 4.10 5.13 -1.12
CA VAL A 28 3.39 3.94 -0.63
C VAL A 28 3.91 3.64 0.76
N VAL A 29 3.02 3.49 1.71
CA VAL A 29 3.37 3.22 3.11
C VAL A 29 2.83 1.86 3.50
N LEU A 30 3.74 1.00 3.95
CA LEU A 30 3.40 -0.28 4.59
C LEU A 30 3.06 0.01 6.05
N TYR A 31 1.91 -0.46 6.51
CA TYR A 31 1.52 -0.31 7.91
C TYR A 31 0.97 -1.62 8.46
N GLY A 32 0.49 -1.61 9.69
CA GLY A 32 -0.04 -2.81 10.32
C GLY A 32 1.05 -3.76 10.79
N SER A 33 0.71 -5.04 10.96
CA SER A 33 1.60 -6.02 11.57
C SER A 33 2.91 -6.25 10.81
N ARG A 34 2.88 -6.18 9.48
CA ARG A 34 4.10 -6.32 8.67
C ARG A 34 5.09 -5.20 8.93
N ALA A 35 4.60 -3.97 9.10
CA ALA A 35 5.46 -2.82 9.40
C ALA A 35 6.07 -2.92 10.80
N ARG A 36 5.33 -3.50 11.76
CA ARG A 36 5.79 -3.66 13.14
C ARG A 36 6.67 -4.88 13.37
N GLY A 37 6.82 -5.75 12.37
CA GLY A 37 7.58 -6.98 12.53
C GLY A 37 6.86 -8.05 13.34
N GLU A 38 5.56 -7.92 13.55
CA GLU A 38 4.73 -8.83 14.34
C GLU A 38 3.97 -9.84 13.50
N ALA A 39 4.13 -9.78 12.19
CA ALA A 39 3.33 -10.55 11.25
C ALA A 39 3.71 -12.04 11.25
N GLY A 40 2.69 -12.90 11.19
CA GLY A 40 2.85 -14.30 10.82
C GLY A 40 2.77 -14.45 9.30
N GLU A 41 2.94 -15.69 8.82
CA GLU A 41 2.92 -15.99 7.38
C GLU A 41 1.60 -15.61 6.69
N ALA A 42 0.49 -15.73 7.41
CA ALA A 42 -0.84 -15.47 6.89
C ALA A 42 -1.27 -14.01 7.03
N SER A 43 -0.40 -13.13 7.53
CA SER A 43 -0.77 -11.73 7.73
C SER A 43 -0.90 -10.99 6.41
N ASP A 44 -1.90 -10.11 6.32
CA ASP A 44 -2.10 -9.25 5.17
C ASP A 44 -0.97 -8.23 5.06
N ILE A 45 -0.75 -7.76 3.84
CA ILE A 45 0.17 -6.67 3.54
C ILE A 45 -0.66 -5.41 3.39
N ASP A 46 -0.67 -4.57 4.42
CA ASP A 46 -1.51 -3.37 4.44
C ASP A 46 -0.74 -2.17 3.89
N THR A 47 -1.26 -1.54 2.85
CA THR A 47 -0.61 -0.40 2.23
C THR A 47 -1.56 0.79 2.08
N LEU A 48 -1.01 2.00 2.30
CA LEU A 48 -1.62 3.25 1.88
C LEU A 48 -0.90 3.74 0.64
N VAL A 49 -1.65 4.01 -0.42
CA VAL A 49 -1.12 4.56 -1.66
C VAL A 49 -1.40 6.04 -1.66
N ILE A 50 -0.37 6.84 -1.46
CA ILE A 50 -0.47 8.29 -1.31
C ILE A 50 -0.40 8.93 -2.69
N LEU A 51 -1.44 9.66 -3.05
CA LEU A 51 -1.60 10.23 -4.38
C LEU A 51 -1.73 11.74 -4.33
N ASP A 52 -1.20 12.39 -5.36
CA ASP A 52 -1.50 13.78 -5.63
C ASP A 52 -2.89 13.83 -6.29
N ARG A 53 -3.81 14.57 -5.66
CA ARG A 53 -5.19 14.75 -6.14
C ARG A 53 -6.02 13.46 -6.22
N CYS A 54 -6.14 12.78 -5.09
CA CYS A 54 -7.11 11.71 -4.93
C CYS A 54 -8.46 12.32 -4.55
N SER A 55 -9.17 12.88 -5.55
CA SER A 55 -10.43 13.60 -5.33
C SER A 55 -11.64 12.67 -5.21
N HIS A 56 -11.58 11.52 -5.85
CA HIS A 56 -12.64 10.52 -5.86
C HIS A 56 -12.07 9.16 -5.46
N PHE A 57 -12.28 8.82 -4.20
CA PHE A 57 -11.72 7.60 -3.61
C PHE A 57 -11.98 6.35 -4.47
N TRP A 58 -13.23 6.17 -4.90
CA TRP A 58 -13.61 4.95 -5.61
C TRP A 58 -12.98 4.83 -6.99
N ASP A 59 -12.67 5.96 -7.65
CA ASP A 59 -11.98 5.92 -8.94
C ASP A 59 -10.58 5.32 -8.77
N ASP A 60 -9.85 5.80 -7.78
CA ASP A 60 -8.50 5.29 -7.52
C ASP A 60 -8.54 3.90 -6.89
N PHE A 61 -9.49 3.64 -6.01
CA PHE A 61 -9.66 2.30 -5.45
C PHE A 61 -9.91 1.27 -6.56
N ASN A 62 -10.72 1.62 -7.55
CA ASN A 62 -11.01 0.73 -8.68
C ASN A 62 -9.83 0.55 -9.64
N LEU A 63 -8.87 1.47 -9.65
CA LEU A 63 -7.61 1.28 -10.38
C LEU A 63 -6.64 0.40 -9.59
N LEU A 64 -6.59 0.55 -8.29
CA LEU A 64 -5.66 -0.18 -7.42
C LEU A 64 -6.09 -1.62 -7.16
N SER A 65 -7.38 -1.85 -7.00
CA SER A 65 -7.90 -3.16 -6.60
C SER A 65 -7.52 -4.29 -7.56
N PRO A 66 -7.63 -4.12 -8.90
CA PRO A 66 -7.19 -5.16 -9.83
C PRO A 66 -5.69 -5.45 -9.75
N ILE A 67 -4.87 -4.41 -9.53
CA ILE A 67 -3.42 -4.57 -9.38
C ILE A 67 -3.12 -5.38 -8.12
N ALA A 68 -3.72 -4.99 -7.00
CA ALA A 68 -3.54 -5.68 -5.73
C ALA A 68 -4.00 -7.14 -5.82
N SER A 69 -5.13 -7.39 -6.45
CA SER A 69 -5.66 -8.75 -6.62
C SER A 69 -4.74 -9.62 -7.46
N ARG A 70 -4.25 -9.10 -8.59
CA ARG A 70 -3.37 -9.85 -9.48
C ARG A 70 -2.06 -10.22 -8.79
N VAL A 71 -1.43 -9.23 -8.16
CA VAL A 71 -0.17 -9.46 -7.45
C VAL A 71 -0.38 -10.42 -6.27
N SER A 72 -1.49 -10.28 -5.56
CA SER A 72 -1.83 -11.18 -4.45
C SER A 72 -1.94 -12.64 -4.92
N LEU A 73 -2.61 -12.87 -6.03
CA LEU A 73 -2.76 -14.21 -6.60
C LEU A 73 -1.45 -14.77 -7.11
N GLU A 74 -0.63 -13.96 -7.77
CA GLU A 74 0.65 -14.39 -8.32
C GLU A 74 1.64 -14.81 -7.23
N HIS A 75 1.58 -14.18 -6.07
CA HIS A 75 2.54 -14.39 -4.99
C HIS A 75 1.97 -15.14 -3.77
N ASP A 76 0.72 -15.58 -3.86
CA ASP A 76 0.03 -16.28 -2.76
C ASP A 76 0.06 -15.49 -1.44
N VAL A 77 -0.28 -14.22 -1.53
CA VAL A 77 -0.37 -13.29 -0.40
C VAL A 77 -1.67 -12.49 -0.51
N VAL A 78 -1.97 -11.67 0.48
CA VAL A 78 -3.08 -10.71 0.42
C VAL A 78 -2.52 -9.30 0.58
N ILE A 79 -2.67 -8.49 -0.45
CA ILE A 79 -2.31 -7.07 -0.42
C ILE A 79 -3.60 -6.26 -0.33
N SER A 80 -3.69 -5.42 0.70
CA SER A 80 -4.76 -4.43 0.86
C SER A 80 -4.17 -3.07 0.49
N ALA A 81 -4.80 -2.38 -0.48
CA ALA A 81 -4.31 -1.10 -0.97
C ALA A 81 -5.42 -0.06 -0.85
N ILE A 82 -5.17 0.97 -0.07
CA ILE A 82 -6.11 2.05 0.17
C ILE A 82 -5.52 3.35 -0.39
N PRO A 83 -6.18 3.99 -1.37
CA PRO A 83 -5.71 5.28 -1.87
C PRO A 83 -6.03 6.39 -0.89
N ILE A 84 -5.14 7.37 -0.79
CA ILE A 84 -5.37 8.55 0.04
C ILE A 84 -4.70 9.75 -0.61
N ASP A 85 -5.38 10.90 -0.56
CA ASP A 85 -4.79 12.15 -1.02
C ASP A 85 -3.63 12.55 -0.11
N ILE A 86 -2.58 13.15 -0.68
CA ILE A 86 -1.40 13.56 0.09
C ILE A 86 -1.76 14.51 1.23
N SER A 87 -2.68 15.45 1.01
CA SER A 87 -3.08 16.39 2.04
C SER A 87 -3.80 15.68 3.19
N ASP A 88 -4.66 14.72 2.87
CA ASP A 88 -5.36 13.92 3.88
C ASP A 88 -4.38 13.07 4.67
N TYR A 89 -3.40 12.48 3.99
CA TYR A 89 -2.38 11.70 4.67
C TYR A 89 -1.59 12.53 5.68
N GLU A 90 -1.25 13.76 5.33
CA GLU A 90 -0.47 14.65 6.20
C GLU A 90 -1.29 15.24 7.35
N GLU A 91 -2.58 15.50 7.15
CA GLU A 91 -3.42 16.26 8.06
C GLU A 91 -4.46 15.43 8.82
N SER A 92 -4.75 14.22 8.37
CA SER A 92 -5.82 13.42 8.95
C SER A 92 -5.58 13.07 10.41
N ARG A 93 -6.67 13.10 11.19
CA ARG A 93 -6.70 12.63 12.57
C ARG A 93 -7.34 11.25 12.69
N ASN A 94 -7.69 10.63 11.56
CA ASN A 94 -8.21 9.28 11.55
C ASN A 94 -7.16 8.34 12.16
N PRO A 95 -7.53 7.48 13.13
CA PRO A 95 -6.56 6.61 13.81
C PRO A 95 -5.74 5.74 12.87
N LEU A 96 -6.34 5.23 11.80
CA LEU A 96 -5.62 4.41 10.81
C LEU A 96 -4.49 5.21 10.16
N VAL A 97 -4.78 6.44 9.74
CA VAL A 97 -3.80 7.31 9.09
C VAL A 97 -2.73 7.77 10.07
N VAL A 98 -3.14 8.14 11.27
CA VAL A 98 -2.19 8.54 12.33
C VAL A 98 -1.22 7.40 12.63
N ASN A 99 -1.72 6.18 12.78
CA ASN A 99 -0.88 5.03 13.05
C ASN A 99 0.05 4.71 11.87
N ALA A 100 -0.44 4.85 10.64
CA ALA A 100 0.38 4.64 9.46
C ALA A 100 1.53 5.65 9.39
N ARG A 101 1.28 6.92 9.74
CA ARG A 101 2.36 7.94 9.79
C ARG A 101 3.40 7.64 10.88
N ARG A 102 2.95 7.12 12.04
CA ARG A 102 3.81 6.87 13.19
C ARG A 102 4.62 5.60 13.07
N GLU A 103 3.98 4.53 12.62
CA GLU A 103 4.55 3.18 12.65
C GLU A 103 4.84 2.62 11.26
N GLY A 104 4.31 3.26 10.23
CA GLY A 104 4.46 2.79 8.86
C GLY A 104 5.86 2.92 8.33
N VAL A 105 6.15 2.14 7.30
CA VAL A 105 7.42 2.14 6.60
C VAL A 105 7.17 2.60 5.16
N ALA A 106 7.87 3.64 4.75
CA ALA A 106 7.80 4.11 3.38
C ALA A 106 8.49 3.08 2.47
N VAL A 107 7.76 2.55 1.49
CA VAL A 107 8.29 1.58 0.53
C VAL A 107 8.35 2.14 -0.89
N ALA A 108 7.85 3.36 -1.06
CA ALA A 108 8.01 4.11 -2.30
C ALA A 108 7.93 5.61 -2.02
#